data_b85480cd0f6af845b922294a9f30e153
#
_entry.id   b85480cd0f6af845b922294a9f30e153
#
_cell.length_a   1.000
_cell.length_b   1.000
_cell.length_c   1.000
_cell.angle_alpha   90.00
_cell.angle_beta   90.00
_cell.angle_gamma   90.00
#
_symmetry.space_group_name_H-M   'P 1'
#
loop_
_entity.id
_entity.type
_entity.pdbx_description
1 polymer ?
#
loop_
_entity_poly.entity_id
_entity_poly.type
_entity_poly.pdbx_seq_one_letter_code
_entity_poly.pdbx_strand_id
1 'polypeptide(L)'
;VFARIRYFVDGKGTNRTMVRLRALLRSNEFYLIPLALVIGTLAGAIVTLMAEIAQIAHVVIYGIPIDVRLSANTYISPWAAMIAPALGGLALGIMEWWRRRLKLSSAVDPIEANALRGGNLSMRDSVVVSSQTLISNGCGASVGLEAGYTQIGSGIASLLGKFFNLRRNDLRLIVGCGAAAAIAAAFGAPITGAFYACELIVGVYSVGSAAPILAASLAGALTAQWLGGAPYSLEIPKVSAVGVEQYLALIVLALVTSGVGIAVMRSSSVFERLFKWLPVWLRPVIGGLIVGGFAIITPQVLAAGHGAMVLDLFHDMTIGLIAIIIALKVTACLISLASGFRGGLFFASLFVGSLIGKFFSAVLLLISPNFVIDPLVAMLTGMATLGVAIVGGPLTMSFLVLEMTRNVDVTAVVLAGCIVTSICVRFMFGHSFSTWRLHLRGETIRSANDVGWLRNLTVERLMRSDVGKVPSTTTIAATRGEFALGSRPGIVIVNNADEYVGLVLLPDLFSSDLDAIADDIQVIELARLTEIVLIPEMNVKSAMAVFDEAEAEMLAVVDSTDSRKVVGFLTETFARRRYVEEIDKATRGVLGALS
;
A
#
# COMPACT_ATOMS: atom_id res chain seq x y z
N VAL A 1 -4.10 -7.70 33.29
CA VAL A 1 -4.94 -6.80 32.50
C VAL A 1 -5.45 -7.52 31.25
N PHE A 2 -4.59 -8.16 30.43
CA PHE A 2 -4.99 -8.87 29.21
C PHE A 2 -5.91 -10.08 29.44
N ALA A 3 -5.74 -10.82 30.54
CA ALA A 3 -6.64 -11.94 30.90
C ALA A 3 -8.03 -11.44 31.30
N ARG A 4 -8.16 -10.28 31.97
CA ARG A 4 -9.46 -9.68 32.31
C ARG A 4 -10.22 -9.17 31.08
N ILE A 5 -9.51 -8.65 30.06
CA ILE A 5 -10.15 -8.21 28.80
C ILE A 5 -10.72 -9.42 28.05
N ARG A 6 -10.05 -10.58 28.08
CA ARG A 6 -10.55 -11.84 27.48
C ARG A 6 -11.83 -12.33 28.16
N TYR A 7 -11.95 -12.16 29.47
CA TYR A 7 -13.14 -12.55 30.24
C TYR A 7 -14.39 -11.72 29.91
N PHE A 8 -14.18 -10.44 29.50
CA PHE A 8 -15.27 -9.57 28.99
C PHE A 8 -15.68 -9.89 27.55
N VAL A 9 -14.83 -10.55 26.77
CA VAL A 9 -15.11 -10.94 25.37
C VAL A 9 -15.90 -12.26 25.32
N ASP A 10 -15.78 -13.14 26.33
CA ASP A 10 -16.39 -14.48 26.35
C ASP A 10 -17.82 -14.54 26.95
N GLY A 11 -18.58 -13.47 26.85
CA GLY A 11 -20.05 -13.58 26.70
C GLY A 11 -20.90 -14.02 27.88
N LYS A 12 -20.44 -13.98 29.13
CA LYS A 12 -21.32 -14.21 30.31
C LYS A 12 -21.47 -12.94 31.13
N GLY A 13 -22.36 -12.05 30.68
CA GLY A 13 -22.71 -10.82 31.38
C GLY A 13 -22.91 -9.60 30.46
N THR A 14 -23.38 -9.80 29.26
CA THR A 14 -23.64 -8.68 28.32
C THR A 14 -24.78 -7.83 28.86
N ASN A 15 -24.42 -6.70 29.45
CA ASN A 15 -25.36 -5.67 29.89
C ASN A 15 -26.25 -5.26 28.67
N ARG A 16 -27.57 -5.20 28.84
CA ARG A 16 -28.53 -4.82 27.78
C ARG A 16 -28.11 -3.56 27.02
N THR A 17 -27.41 -2.64 27.70
CA THR A 17 -26.84 -1.41 27.12
C THR A 17 -25.78 -1.70 26.04
N MET A 18 -24.89 -2.66 26.27
CA MET A 18 -23.85 -3.05 25.30
C MET A 18 -24.44 -3.69 24.04
N VAL A 19 -25.48 -4.51 24.20
CA VAL A 19 -26.19 -5.13 23.05
C VAL A 19 -26.89 -4.05 22.21
N ARG A 20 -27.55 -3.07 22.85
CA ARG A 20 -28.16 -1.94 22.16
C ARG A 20 -27.13 -1.06 21.46
N LEU A 21 -25.99 -0.76 22.10
CA LEU A 21 -24.92 0.04 21.51
C LEU A 21 -24.30 -0.64 20.28
N ARG A 22 -24.06 -1.96 20.37
CA ARG A 22 -23.60 -2.76 19.22
C ARG A 22 -24.61 -2.77 18.08
N ALA A 23 -25.89 -2.87 18.37
CA ALA A 23 -26.95 -2.83 17.37
C ALA A 23 -27.01 -1.44 16.69
N LEU A 24 -26.89 -0.36 17.45
CA LEU A 24 -26.83 1.01 16.93
C LEU A 24 -25.63 1.22 16.01
N LEU A 25 -24.42 0.86 16.45
CA LEU A 25 -23.19 1.00 15.66
C LEU A 25 -23.22 0.20 14.34
N ARG A 26 -24.05 -0.84 14.27
CA ARG A 26 -24.24 -1.68 13.07
C ARG A 26 -25.38 -1.21 12.16
N SER A 27 -26.23 -0.31 12.60
CA SER A 27 -27.43 0.10 11.85
C SER A 27 -27.12 1.11 10.76
N ASN A 28 -26.21 2.06 11.01
CA ASN A 28 -25.84 3.11 10.06
C ASN A 28 -24.40 3.57 10.29
N GLU A 29 -23.66 3.88 9.22
CA GLU A 29 -22.28 4.37 9.24
C GLU A 29 -22.10 5.67 10.04
N PHE A 30 -23.13 6.53 10.11
CA PHE A 30 -23.10 7.76 10.91
C PHE A 30 -22.95 7.52 12.42
N TYR A 31 -23.45 6.38 12.93
CA TYR A 31 -23.24 6.02 14.33
C TYR A 31 -21.81 5.60 14.66
N LEU A 32 -20.95 5.42 13.64
CA LEU A 32 -19.52 5.21 13.84
C LEU A 32 -18.76 6.51 14.15
N ILE A 33 -19.36 7.70 13.92
CA ILE A 33 -18.69 9.00 14.17
C ILE A 33 -18.25 9.15 15.64
N PRO A 34 -19.06 8.88 16.67
CA PRO A 34 -18.62 8.95 18.06
C PRO A 34 -17.45 8.01 18.35
N LEU A 35 -17.48 6.80 17.80
CA LEU A 35 -16.38 5.85 17.94
C LEU A 35 -15.12 6.34 17.21
N ALA A 36 -15.28 6.93 16.03
CA ALA A 36 -14.19 7.51 15.25
C ALA A 36 -13.52 8.70 15.98
N LEU A 37 -14.31 9.56 16.66
CA LEU A 37 -13.78 10.64 17.51
C LEU A 37 -12.93 10.07 18.65
N VAL A 38 -13.39 9.05 19.36
CA VAL A 38 -12.63 8.40 20.44
C VAL A 38 -11.33 7.79 19.89
N ILE A 39 -11.40 7.09 18.75
CA ILE A 39 -10.22 6.54 18.09
C ILE A 39 -9.26 7.66 17.68
N GLY A 40 -9.79 8.74 17.12
CA GLY A 40 -9.00 9.90 16.72
C GLY A 40 -8.22 10.51 17.88
N THR A 41 -8.91 10.74 19.00
CA THR A 41 -8.29 11.26 20.23
C THR A 41 -7.20 10.33 20.76
N LEU A 42 -7.45 9.03 20.85
CA LEU A 42 -6.47 8.06 21.33
C LEU A 42 -5.27 7.94 20.40
N ALA A 43 -5.51 7.88 19.10
CA ALA A 43 -4.45 7.83 18.09
C ALA A 43 -3.60 9.11 18.12
N GLY A 44 -4.23 10.29 18.18
CA GLY A 44 -3.55 11.58 18.27
C GLY A 44 -2.65 11.66 19.51
N ALA A 45 -3.16 11.27 20.68
CA ALA A 45 -2.38 11.27 21.91
C ALA A 45 -1.15 10.34 21.85
N ILE A 46 -1.31 9.12 21.31
CA ILE A 46 -0.21 8.16 21.21
C ILE A 46 0.82 8.61 20.18
N VAL A 47 0.39 9.16 19.03
CA VAL A 47 1.30 9.69 18.02
C VAL A 47 2.14 10.84 18.58
N THR A 48 1.52 11.77 19.31
CA THR A 48 2.25 12.87 19.98
C THR A 48 3.27 12.32 20.98
N LEU A 49 2.85 11.36 21.82
CA LEU A 49 3.76 10.72 22.78
C LEU A 49 4.94 10.03 22.08
N MET A 50 4.69 9.32 20.98
CA MET A 50 5.77 8.68 20.21
C MET A 50 6.73 9.70 19.58
N ALA A 51 6.22 10.83 19.09
CA ALA A 51 7.04 11.91 18.55
C ALA A 51 7.95 12.53 19.63
N GLU A 52 7.40 12.78 20.82
CA GLU A 52 8.16 13.29 21.98
C GLU A 52 9.24 12.31 22.46
N ILE A 53 8.90 11.01 22.57
CA ILE A 53 9.89 9.98 22.94
C ILE A 53 11.02 9.93 21.90
N ALA A 54 10.73 10.03 20.60
CA ALA A 54 11.76 10.06 19.56
C ALA A 54 12.65 11.30 19.69
N GLN A 55 12.06 12.47 19.96
CA GLN A 55 12.82 13.71 20.18
C GLN A 55 13.70 13.64 21.43
N ILE A 56 13.17 13.13 22.54
CA ILE A 56 13.95 12.92 23.77
C ILE A 56 15.12 11.95 23.50
N ALA A 57 14.88 10.86 22.74
CA ALA A 57 15.96 9.95 22.35
C ALA A 57 17.05 10.68 21.55
N HIS A 58 16.68 11.55 20.62
CA HIS A 58 17.64 12.35 19.86
C HIS A 58 18.44 13.30 20.78
N VAL A 59 17.78 13.98 21.73
CA VAL A 59 18.44 14.86 22.70
C VAL A 59 19.46 14.09 23.55
N VAL A 60 19.04 12.95 24.09
CA VAL A 60 19.89 12.14 24.99
C VAL A 60 21.06 11.49 24.25
N ILE A 61 20.82 10.95 23.05
CA ILE A 61 21.82 10.20 22.29
C ILE A 61 22.82 11.12 21.60
N TYR A 62 22.34 12.21 21.02
CA TYR A 62 23.15 13.09 20.17
C TYR A 62 23.56 14.42 20.85
N GLY A 63 23.03 14.71 22.05
CA GLY A 63 23.34 15.92 22.78
C GLY A 63 22.82 17.20 22.10
N ILE A 64 21.72 17.09 21.34
CA ILE A 64 21.14 18.24 20.64
C ILE A 64 20.13 18.98 21.54
N PRO A 65 19.88 20.29 21.28
CA PRO A 65 18.83 21.03 21.98
C PRO A 65 17.43 20.41 21.71
N ILE A 66 16.52 20.52 22.67
CA ILE A 66 15.20 19.89 22.59
C ILE A 66 14.30 20.49 21.49
N ASP A 67 14.51 21.72 21.16
CA ASP A 67 13.82 22.49 20.11
C ASP A 67 14.38 22.27 18.70
N VAL A 68 15.55 21.62 18.59
CA VAL A 68 16.20 21.34 17.32
C VAL A 68 15.98 19.88 16.92
N ARG A 69 15.53 19.66 15.70
CA ARG A 69 15.39 18.30 15.14
C ARG A 69 16.75 17.75 14.72
N LEU A 70 16.97 16.44 14.88
CA LEU A 70 18.25 15.77 14.62
C LEU A 70 18.85 16.12 13.25
N SER A 71 18.05 16.08 12.19
CA SER A 71 18.50 16.36 10.82
C SER A 71 18.75 17.85 10.52
N ALA A 72 18.35 18.77 11.40
CA ALA A 72 18.62 20.22 11.25
C ALA A 72 19.97 20.64 11.85
N ASN A 73 20.65 19.73 12.55
CA ASN A 73 21.92 20.05 13.17
C ASN A 73 23.04 20.19 12.12
N THR A 74 23.89 21.19 12.30
CA THR A 74 25.05 21.39 11.42
C THR A 74 26.23 20.50 11.78
N TYR A 75 26.30 20.06 13.04
CA TYR A 75 27.37 19.20 13.53
C TYR A 75 26.84 18.15 14.51
N ILE A 76 27.26 16.92 14.33
CA ILE A 76 27.01 15.80 15.24
C ILE A 76 28.34 15.12 15.54
N SER A 77 28.56 14.73 16.78
CA SER A 77 29.75 13.97 17.16
C SER A 77 29.88 12.70 16.28
N PRO A 78 31.02 12.49 15.61
CA PRO A 78 31.26 11.31 14.76
C PRO A 78 30.99 9.99 15.48
N TRP A 79 31.32 9.91 16.78
CA TRP A 79 31.06 8.72 17.59
C TRP A 79 29.56 8.48 17.80
N ALA A 80 28.79 9.52 18.13
CA ALA A 80 27.34 9.39 18.26
C ALA A 80 26.70 9.01 16.92
N ALA A 81 27.15 9.63 15.82
CA ALA A 81 26.66 9.36 14.48
C ALA A 81 26.85 7.88 14.07
N MET A 82 27.97 7.25 14.42
CA MET A 82 28.24 5.85 14.08
C MET A 82 27.65 4.86 15.09
N ILE A 83 27.85 5.11 16.39
CA ILE A 83 27.51 4.14 17.44
C ILE A 83 25.99 4.05 17.62
N ALA A 84 25.26 5.16 17.58
CA ALA A 84 23.83 5.15 17.88
C ALA A 84 23.00 4.34 16.87
N PRO A 85 23.15 4.52 15.54
CA PRO A 85 22.42 3.67 14.58
C PRO A 85 22.88 2.21 14.65
N ALA A 86 24.17 1.93 14.95
CA ALA A 86 24.67 0.57 15.07
C ALA A 86 24.06 -0.15 16.29
N LEU A 87 23.99 0.51 17.47
CA LEU A 87 23.35 -0.04 18.67
C LEU A 87 21.84 -0.21 18.51
N GLY A 88 21.17 0.77 17.90
CA GLY A 88 19.76 0.64 17.52
C GLY A 88 19.53 -0.55 16.57
N GLY A 89 20.44 -0.72 15.60
CA GLY A 89 20.45 -1.87 14.71
C GLY A 89 20.65 -3.19 15.46
N LEU A 90 21.54 -3.24 16.44
CA LEU A 90 21.74 -4.42 17.30
C LEU A 90 20.47 -4.77 18.07
N ALA A 91 19.82 -3.78 18.69
CA ALA A 91 18.57 -3.99 19.42
C ALA A 91 17.48 -4.59 18.51
N LEU A 92 17.31 -4.04 17.30
CA LEU A 92 16.35 -4.56 16.30
C LEU A 92 16.76 -5.95 15.80
N GLY A 93 18.03 -6.19 15.60
CA GLY A 93 18.56 -7.49 15.20
C GLY A 93 18.26 -8.59 16.22
N ILE A 94 18.45 -8.29 17.52
CA ILE A 94 18.11 -9.17 18.64
C ILE A 94 16.59 -9.41 18.71
N MET A 95 15.77 -8.37 18.57
CA MET A 95 14.30 -8.49 18.53
C MET A 95 13.84 -9.41 17.40
N GLU A 96 14.41 -9.25 16.20
CA GLU A 96 14.06 -10.07 15.03
C GLU A 96 14.55 -11.52 15.18
N TRP A 97 15.74 -11.72 15.74
CA TRP A 97 16.26 -13.06 16.06
C TRP A 97 15.35 -13.79 17.07
N TRP A 98 14.92 -13.11 18.13
CA TRP A 98 13.99 -13.66 19.12
C TRP A 98 12.63 -13.99 18.49
N ARG A 99 12.09 -13.09 17.67
CA ARG A 99 10.83 -13.31 16.95
C ARG A 99 10.88 -14.59 16.11
N ARG A 100 11.97 -14.79 15.37
CA ARG A 100 12.18 -16.00 14.56
C ARG A 100 12.32 -17.26 15.40
N ARG A 101 13.06 -17.17 16.52
CA ARG A 101 13.22 -18.29 17.43
C ARG A 101 11.90 -18.73 18.06
N LEU A 102 11.01 -17.79 18.35
CA LEU A 102 9.67 -18.03 18.87
C LEU A 102 8.65 -18.38 17.77
N LYS A 103 9.07 -18.49 16.50
CA LYS A 103 8.21 -18.79 15.32
C LYS A 103 6.98 -17.89 15.22
N LEU A 104 7.10 -16.61 15.64
CA LEU A 104 6.03 -15.65 15.54
C LEU A 104 5.85 -15.21 14.07
N SER A 105 4.58 -15.10 13.63
CA SER A 105 4.26 -14.60 12.30
C SER A 105 4.78 -13.17 12.06
N SER A 106 4.96 -12.79 10.81
CA SER A 106 5.28 -11.41 10.45
C SER A 106 4.12 -10.48 10.81
N ALA A 107 4.44 -9.29 11.33
CA ALA A 107 3.43 -8.28 11.59
C ALA A 107 2.75 -7.84 10.29
N VAL A 108 1.45 -7.64 10.36
CA VAL A 108 0.59 -7.24 9.24
C VAL A 108 0.52 -5.73 9.18
N ASP A 109 0.75 -5.17 8.02
CA ASP A 109 0.60 -3.75 7.71
C ASP A 109 -0.89 -3.35 7.68
N PRO A 110 -1.29 -2.11 8.04
CA PRO A 110 -2.68 -1.65 7.96
C PRO A 110 -3.29 -1.78 6.55
N ILE A 111 -2.52 -1.56 5.49
CA ILE A 111 -2.96 -1.72 4.10
C ILE A 111 -3.27 -3.20 3.82
N GLU A 112 -2.35 -4.11 4.19
CA GLU A 112 -2.53 -5.56 4.09
C GLU A 112 -3.74 -6.03 4.91
N ALA A 113 -3.86 -5.57 6.17
CA ALA A 113 -4.96 -5.93 7.06
C ALA A 113 -6.31 -5.53 6.47
N ASN A 114 -6.39 -4.33 5.92
CA ASN A 114 -7.62 -3.81 5.33
C ASN A 114 -7.99 -4.52 4.03
N ALA A 115 -7.01 -4.77 3.16
CA ALA A 115 -7.22 -5.44 1.89
C ALA A 115 -7.53 -6.94 2.06
N LEU A 116 -6.76 -7.67 2.88
CA LEU A 116 -6.81 -9.13 2.95
C LEU A 116 -7.55 -9.67 4.17
N ARG A 117 -7.48 -8.98 5.31
CA ARG A 117 -7.96 -9.50 6.61
C ARG A 117 -9.19 -8.77 7.15
N GLY A 118 -9.85 -7.94 6.31
CA GLY A 118 -11.06 -7.22 6.69
C GLY A 118 -10.89 -6.28 7.87
N GLY A 119 -9.74 -5.63 7.99
CA GLY A 119 -9.41 -4.71 9.08
C GLY A 119 -8.93 -5.39 10.38
N ASN A 120 -8.66 -6.70 10.35
CA ASN A 120 -8.24 -7.43 11.54
C ASN A 120 -6.74 -7.25 11.79
N LEU A 121 -6.38 -6.40 12.76
CA LEU A 121 -5.02 -6.18 13.24
C LEU A 121 -4.84 -6.74 14.65
N SER A 122 -3.64 -7.26 14.92
CA SER A 122 -3.20 -7.66 16.26
C SER A 122 -2.63 -6.44 16.98
N MET A 123 -3.19 -6.09 18.15
CA MET A 123 -2.66 -4.99 18.97
C MET A 123 -1.23 -5.26 19.45
N ARG A 124 -0.91 -6.54 19.73
CA ARG A 124 0.45 -6.95 20.11
C ARG A 124 1.45 -6.64 19.01
N ASP A 125 1.12 -7.01 17.77
CA ASP A 125 2.00 -6.77 16.61
C ASP A 125 2.10 -5.27 16.31
N SER A 126 1.01 -4.53 16.49
CA SER A 126 1.01 -3.07 16.33
C SER A 126 1.96 -2.38 17.32
N VAL A 127 1.95 -2.78 18.58
CA VAL A 127 2.88 -2.25 19.59
C VAL A 127 4.33 -2.62 19.25
N VAL A 128 4.60 -3.86 18.83
CA VAL A 128 5.95 -4.30 18.43
C VAL A 128 6.47 -3.50 17.25
N VAL A 129 5.67 -3.33 16.18
CA VAL A 129 6.09 -2.55 15.00
C VAL A 129 6.33 -1.09 15.36
N SER A 130 5.43 -0.48 16.13
CA SER A 130 5.58 0.92 16.56
C SER A 130 6.82 1.12 17.42
N SER A 131 7.12 0.18 18.35
CA SER A 131 8.35 0.21 19.14
C SER A 131 9.60 0.04 18.27
N GLN A 132 9.57 -0.87 17.28
CA GLN A 132 10.68 -1.02 16.34
C GLN A 132 10.91 0.24 15.50
N THR A 133 9.83 0.90 15.06
CA THR A 133 9.90 2.16 14.30
C THR A 133 10.47 3.28 15.17
N LEU A 134 10.06 3.34 16.46
CA LEU A 134 10.55 4.31 17.41
C LEU A 134 12.05 4.12 17.69
N ILE A 135 12.51 2.88 17.88
CA ILE A 135 13.94 2.56 18.04
C ILE A 135 14.70 2.96 16.77
N SER A 136 14.19 2.62 15.59
CA SER A 136 14.84 2.93 14.30
C SER A 136 15.05 4.43 14.14
N ASN A 137 14.00 5.23 14.32
CA ASN A 137 14.07 6.67 14.17
C ASN A 137 14.88 7.32 15.29
N GLY A 138 14.64 6.89 16.55
CA GLY A 138 15.32 7.43 17.74
C GLY A 138 16.84 7.20 17.74
N CYS A 139 17.33 6.12 17.13
CA CYS A 139 18.76 5.89 16.93
C CYS A 139 19.32 6.56 15.66
N GLY A 140 18.50 7.31 14.91
CA GLY A 140 18.94 8.07 13.74
C GLY A 140 18.93 7.32 12.41
N ALA A 141 18.40 6.08 12.32
CA ALA A 141 18.24 5.41 11.04
C ALA A 141 17.39 6.25 10.07
N SER A 142 17.71 6.22 8.78
CA SER A 142 17.11 7.08 7.76
C SER A 142 15.70 6.62 7.36
N VAL A 143 14.78 6.62 8.32
CA VAL A 143 13.37 6.20 8.17
C VAL A 143 12.43 7.08 8.97
N GLY A 144 11.17 7.18 8.51
CA GLY A 144 10.12 7.95 9.18
C GLY A 144 9.35 7.14 10.22
N LEU A 145 8.67 7.85 11.13
CA LEU A 145 7.82 7.29 12.19
C LEU A 145 6.40 6.95 11.69
N GLU A 146 6.01 7.40 10.49
CA GLU A 146 4.64 7.36 9.99
C GLU A 146 4.10 5.91 9.89
N ALA A 147 4.98 4.96 9.56
CA ALA A 147 4.61 3.54 9.54
C ALA A 147 4.23 3.03 10.94
N GLY A 148 4.93 3.47 11.99
CA GLY A 148 4.60 3.17 13.38
C GLY A 148 3.32 3.87 13.82
N TYR A 149 3.13 5.12 13.43
CA TYR A 149 1.95 5.92 13.74
C TYR A 149 0.68 5.29 13.17
N THR A 150 0.69 5.00 11.87
CA THR A 150 -0.46 4.37 11.21
C THR A 150 -0.72 2.96 11.74
N GLN A 151 0.33 2.22 12.09
CA GLN A 151 0.23 0.89 12.66
C GLN A 151 -0.46 0.90 14.03
N ILE A 152 -0.06 1.80 14.93
CA ILE A 152 -0.66 1.86 16.28
C ILE A 152 -2.08 2.44 16.24
N GLY A 153 -2.32 3.49 15.45
CA GLY A 153 -3.64 4.08 15.27
C GLY A 153 -4.65 3.08 14.71
N SER A 154 -4.27 2.37 13.65
CA SER A 154 -5.08 1.29 13.06
C SER A 154 -5.25 0.09 14.01
N GLY A 155 -4.23 -0.23 14.82
CA GLY A 155 -4.28 -1.29 15.83
C GLY A 155 -5.31 -1.00 16.92
N ILE A 156 -5.32 0.23 17.45
CA ILE A 156 -6.32 0.70 18.44
C ILE A 156 -7.72 0.63 17.82
N ALA A 157 -7.87 1.13 16.60
CA ALA A 157 -9.13 1.11 15.87
C ALA A 157 -9.65 -0.33 15.67
N SER A 158 -8.78 -1.26 15.26
CA SER A 158 -9.13 -2.68 15.12
C SER A 158 -9.52 -3.32 16.46
N LEU A 159 -8.81 -2.97 17.56
CA LEU A 159 -9.14 -3.46 18.89
C LEU A 159 -10.53 -3.01 19.34
N LEU A 160 -10.83 -1.71 19.21
CA LEU A 160 -12.14 -1.15 19.56
C LEU A 160 -13.25 -1.69 18.67
N GLY A 161 -13.01 -1.78 17.35
CA GLY A 161 -13.98 -2.35 16.42
C GLY A 161 -14.34 -3.81 16.74
N LYS A 162 -13.37 -4.62 17.16
CA LYS A 162 -13.61 -6.00 17.63
C LYS A 162 -14.37 -6.03 18.96
N PHE A 163 -14.03 -5.15 19.89
CA PHE A 163 -14.75 -5.04 21.16
C PHE A 163 -16.25 -4.77 20.97
N PHE A 164 -16.59 -3.92 19.99
CA PHE A 164 -17.98 -3.65 19.62
C PHE A 164 -18.55 -4.66 18.62
N ASN A 165 -17.81 -5.70 18.21
CA ASN A 165 -18.20 -6.70 17.21
C ASN A 165 -18.71 -6.07 15.91
N LEU A 166 -18.00 -5.08 15.37
CA LEU A 166 -18.38 -4.42 14.13
C LEU A 166 -18.39 -5.39 12.94
N ARG A 167 -19.20 -5.10 11.93
CA ARG A 167 -19.20 -5.81 10.66
C ARG A 167 -17.85 -5.63 9.96
N ARG A 168 -17.52 -6.51 9.04
CA ARG A 168 -16.25 -6.48 8.31
C ARG A 168 -15.98 -5.13 7.62
N ASN A 169 -16.98 -4.56 6.98
CA ASN A 169 -16.85 -3.27 6.28
C ASN A 169 -16.66 -2.11 7.27
N ASP A 170 -17.43 -2.10 8.36
CA ASP A 170 -17.32 -1.09 9.42
C ASP A 170 -15.96 -1.17 10.10
N LEU A 171 -15.43 -2.39 10.31
CA LEU A 171 -14.10 -2.60 10.88
C LEU A 171 -13.00 -2.05 9.95
N ARG A 172 -13.12 -2.27 8.65
CA ARG A 172 -12.20 -1.70 7.65
C ARG A 172 -12.23 -0.17 7.67
N LEU A 173 -13.42 0.41 7.75
CA LEU A 173 -13.61 1.86 7.84
C LEU A 173 -12.96 2.43 9.10
N ILE A 174 -13.23 1.83 10.25
CA ILE A 174 -12.67 2.27 11.55
C ILE A 174 -11.15 2.14 11.59
N VAL A 175 -10.58 1.10 10.99
CA VAL A 175 -9.12 0.96 10.83
C VAL A 175 -8.54 2.10 9.98
N GLY A 176 -9.25 2.51 8.93
CA GLY A 176 -8.96 3.72 8.17
C GLY A 176 -9.02 4.99 9.03
N CYS A 177 -10.02 5.12 9.90
CA CYS A 177 -10.13 6.24 10.86
C CYS A 177 -8.89 6.34 11.77
N GLY A 178 -8.39 5.21 12.27
CA GLY A 178 -7.17 5.17 13.08
C GLY A 178 -5.91 5.62 12.33
N ALA A 179 -5.76 5.21 11.07
CA ALA A 179 -4.67 5.66 10.21
C ALA A 179 -4.80 7.15 9.86
N ALA A 180 -6.02 7.63 9.53
CA ALA A 180 -6.31 9.03 9.26
C ALA A 180 -5.89 9.94 10.41
N ALA A 181 -6.34 9.59 11.62
CA ALA A 181 -6.03 10.34 12.83
C ALA A 181 -4.53 10.35 13.14
N ALA A 182 -3.84 9.24 12.90
CA ALA A 182 -2.41 9.14 13.12
C ALA A 182 -1.60 10.07 12.18
N ILE A 183 -1.95 10.11 10.90
CA ILE A 183 -1.31 11.02 9.93
C ILE A 183 -1.69 12.48 10.21
N ALA A 184 -2.97 12.74 10.52
CA ALA A 184 -3.43 14.09 10.88
C ALA A 184 -2.69 14.65 12.10
N ALA A 185 -2.50 13.83 13.14
CA ALA A 185 -1.76 14.22 14.33
C ALA A 185 -0.27 14.46 14.03
N ALA A 186 0.34 13.63 13.18
CA ALA A 186 1.76 13.75 12.85
C ALA A 186 2.08 15.03 12.07
N PHE A 187 1.19 15.43 11.16
CA PHE A 187 1.41 16.57 10.26
C PHE A 187 0.61 17.83 10.64
N GLY A 188 -0.30 17.76 11.61
CA GLY A 188 -1.23 18.85 11.90
C GLY A 188 -2.22 19.12 10.76
N ALA A 189 -2.46 18.13 9.91
CA ALA A 189 -3.13 18.23 8.62
C ALA A 189 -4.33 17.27 8.55
N PRO A 190 -5.52 17.68 9.05
CA PRO A 190 -6.68 16.81 9.14
C PRO A 190 -7.26 16.39 7.79
N ILE A 191 -7.26 17.25 6.77
CA ILE A 191 -7.73 16.91 5.43
C ILE A 191 -6.79 15.87 4.81
N THR A 192 -5.49 16.10 4.90
CA THR A 192 -4.46 15.16 4.45
C THR A 192 -4.61 13.79 5.07
N GLY A 193 -4.80 13.73 6.40
CA GLY A 193 -5.01 12.46 7.12
C GLY A 193 -6.25 11.72 6.63
N ALA A 194 -7.34 12.43 6.37
CA ALA A 194 -8.57 11.84 5.84
C ALA A 194 -8.36 11.27 4.42
N PHE A 195 -7.74 12.03 3.53
CA PHE A 195 -7.46 11.54 2.17
C PHE A 195 -6.45 10.39 2.16
N TYR A 196 -5.44 10.41 3.04
CA TYR A 196 -4.54 9.27 3.24
C TYR A 196 -5.30 7.97 3.53
N ALA A 197 -6.26 8.02 4.45
CA ALA A 197 -7.05 6.84 4.75
C ALA A 197 -7.94 6.41 3.57
N CYS A 198 -8.58 7.37 2.88
CA CYS A 198 -9.42 7.06 1.73
C CYS A 198 -8.62 6.46 0.57
N GLU A 199 -7.46 7.01 0.24
CA GLU A 199 -6.66 6.58 -0.91
C GLU A 199 -5.85 5.31 -0.64
N LEU A 200 -5.23 5.19 0.54
CA LEU A 200 -4.22 4.17 0.79
C LEU A 200 -4.70 3.02 1.68
N ILE A 201 -5.69 3.24 2.54
CA ILE A 201 -6.14 2.23 3.51
C ILE A 201 -7.48 1.63 3.11
N VAL A 202 -8.50 2.47 2.90
CA VAL A 202 -9.88 2.03 2.61
C VAL A 202 -10.09 1.77 1.12
N GLY A 203 -9.54 2.64 0.28
CA GLY A 203 -9.60 2.55 -1.17
C GLY A 203 -10.93 3.02 -1.78
N VAL A 204 -11.86 3.54 -1.00
CA VAL A 204 -13.19 3.96 -1.48
C VAL A 204 -13.52 5.34 -0.95
N TYR A 205 -14.10 6.18 -1.83
CA TYR A 205 -14.69 7.47 -1.48
C TYR A 205 -16.21 7.34 -1.48
N SER A 206 -16.83 7.42 -0.31
CA SER A 206 -18.29 7.52 -0.18
C SER A 206 -18.63 8.54 0.90
N VAL A 207 -19.84 9.11 0.83
CA VAL A 207 -20.28 10.08 1.84
C VAL A 207 -20.33 9.43 3.23
N GLY A 208 -20.76 8.17 3.31
CA GLY A 208 -20.83 7.42 4.57
C GLY A 208 -19.46 7.13 5.17
N SER A 209 -18.44 6.83 4.34
CA SER A 209 -17.07 6.58 4.82
C SER A 209 -16.31 7.87 5.15
N ALA A 210 -16.58 8.97 4.43
CA ALA A 210 -15.86 10.23 4.60
C ALA A 210 -16.12 10.87 5.96
N ALA A 211 -17.37 10.85 6.45
CA ALA A 211 -17.73 11.52 7.70
C ALA A 211 -17.00 10.95 8.93
N PRO A 212 -16.99 9.62 9.21
CA PRO A 212 -16.21 9.06 10.31
C PRO A 212 -14.69 9.27 10.16
N ILE A 213 -14.16 9.17 8.93
CA ILE A 213 -12.72 9.36 8.66
C ILE A 213 -12.31 10.81 8.96
N LEU A 214 -13.06 11.80 8.47
CA LEU A 214 -12.82 13.22 8.74
C LEU A 214 -12.95 13.55 10.23
N ALA A 215 -13.95 13.00 10.91
CA ALA A 215 -14.13 13.19 12.34
C ALA A 215 -12.93 12.64 13.14
N ALA A 216 -12.47 11.43 12.84
CA ALA A 216 -11.28 10.85 13.47
C ALA A 216 -10.02 11.65 13.18
N SER A 217 -9.82 12.06 11.93
CA SER A 217 -8.69 12.85 11.47
C SER A 217 -8.62 14.19 12.21
N LEU A 218 -9.75 14.91 12.26
CA LEU A 218 -9.86 16.18 12.98
C LEU A 218 -9.58 16.00 14.49
N ALA A 219 -10.20 14.99 15.12
CA ALA A 219 -9.97 14.70 16.53
C ALA A 219 -8.50 14.39 16.82
N GLY A 220 -7.82 13.63 15.94
CA GLY A 220 -6.40 13.34 16.04
C GLY A 220 -5.52 14.59 15.99
N ALA A 221 -5.74 15.46 15.00
CA ALA A 221 -5.00 16.70 14.85
C ALA A 221 -5.23 17.66 16.04
N LEU A 222 -6.48 17.86 16.46
CA LEU A 222 -6.81 18.71 17.60
C LEU A 222 -6.21 18.18 18.91
N THR A 223 -6.22 16.87 19.11
CA THR A 223 -5.61 16.26 20.29
C THR A 223 -4.10 16.46 20.31
N ALA A 224 -3.43 16.28 19.18
CA ALA A 224 -1.99 16.53 19.06
C ALA A 224 -1.66 18.00 19.37
N GLN A 225 -2.43 18.92 18.81
CA GLN A 225 -2.27 20.36 19.07
C GLN A 225 -2.51 20.71 20.55
N TRP A 226 -3.54 20.15 21.17
CA TRP A 226 -3.87 20.39 22.58
C TRP A 226 -2.79 19.85 23.54
N LEU A 227 -2.15 18.74 23.19
CA LEU A 227 -1.04 18.18 23.96
C LEU A 227 0.30 18.91 23.76
N GLY A 228 0.31 20.01 23.00
CA GLY A 228 1.53 20.77 22.69
C GLY A 228 2.44 20.09 21.70
N GLY A 229 1.99 19.02 21.05
CA GLY A 229 2.66 18.47 19.91
C GLY A 229 2.77 19.57 18.86
N ALA A 230 3.98 20.00 18.54
CA ALA A 230 4.17 20.96 17.45
C ALA A 230 3.77 20.25 16.15
N PRO A 231 2.63 20.61 15.54
CA PRO A 231 2.32 20.08 14.23
C PRO A 231 3.49 20.47 13.32
N TYR A 232 3.80 19.62 12.37
CA TYR A 232 4.80 19.94 11.36
C TYR A 232 4.22 21.03 10.44
N SER A 233 3.99 22.21 11.00
CA SER A 233 3.57 23.40 10.26
C SER A 233 4.83 24.08 9.72
N LEU A 234 5.07 23.92 8.43
CA LEU A 234 5.98 24.78 7.71
C LEU A 234 5.29 26.15 7.58
N GLU A 235 5.79 27.16 8.28
CA GLU A 235 5.45 28.55 7.96
C GLU A 235 6.10 28.89 6.62
N ILE A 236 5.35 28.68 5.55
CA ILE A 236 5.83 28.92 4.20
C ILE A 236 5.59 30.40 3.87
N PRO A 237 6.62 31.13 3.37
CA PRO A 237 6.45 32.48 2.88
C PRO A 237 5.36 32.57 1.82
N LYS A 238 4.75 33.77 1.68
CA LYS A 238 3.77 33.99 0.61
C LYS A 238 4.43 33.72 -0.74
N VAL A 239 3.90 32.73 -1.44
CA VAL A 239 4.35 32.34 -2.77
C VAL A 239 3.71 33.24 -3.80
N SER A 240 4.47 33.66 -4.81
CA SER A 240 3.98 34.42 -5.95
C SER A 240 2.99 33.62 -6.78
N ALA A 241 2.06 34.29 -7.48
CA ALA A 241 1.15 33.62 -8.40
C ALA A 241 1.94 32.89 -9.49
N VAL A 242 1.54 31.64 -9.78
CA VAL A 242 2.23 30.78 -10.74
C VAL A 242 1.71 31.08 -12.14
N GLY A 243 2.58 31.52 -13.05
CA GLY A 243 2.23 31.75 -14.46
C GLY A 243 2.01 30.46 -15.23
N VAL A 244 1.17 30.51 -16.27
CA VAL A 244 0.83 29.33 -17.12
C VAL A 244 2.08 28.66 -17.70
N GLU A 245 3.11 29.44 -18.07
CA GLU A 245 4.36 28.91 -18.63
C GLU A 245 5.12 28.03 -17.62
N GLN A 246 4.99 28.31 -16.32
CA GLN A 246 5.65 27.54 -15.26
C GLN A 246 5.01 26.16 -15.06
N TYR A 247 3.72 25.98 -15.41
CA TYR A 247 3.05 24.67 -15.33
C TYR A 247 3.76 23.61 -16.17
N LEU A 248 4.19 23.95 -17.39
CA LEU A 248 4.87 22.98 -18.27
C LEU A 248 6.18 22.49 -17.65
N ALA A 249 6.97 23.40 -17.10
CA ALA A 249 8.23 23.02 -16.45
C ALA A 249 7.99 22.18 -15.17
N LEU A 250 6.93 22.49 -14.40
CA LEU A 250 6.57 21.72 -13.21
C LEU A 250 6.00 20.34 -13.56
N ILE A 251 5.36 20.18 -14.73
CA ILE A 251 5.00 18.85 -15.27
C ILE A 251 6.26 18.06 -15.64
N VAL A 252 7.27 18.68 -16.22
CA VAL A 252 8.57 18.01 -16.46
C VAL A 252 9.20 17.57 -15.15
N LEU A 253 9.17 18.41 -14.11
CA LEU A 253 9.61 18.02 -12.76
C LEU A 253 8.82 16.81 -12.24
N ALA A 254 7.50 16.75 -12.45
CA ALA A 254 6.65 15.62 -12.06
C ALA A 254 7.06 14.32 -12.78
N LEU A 255 7.44 14.38 -14.05
CA LEU A 255 7.95 13.22 -14.80
C LEU A 255 9.32 12.77 -14.27
N VAL A 256 10.22 13.72 -13.96
CA VAL A 256 11.53 13.42 -13.37
C VAL A 256 11.36 12.73 -12.02
N THR A 257 10.54 13.27 -11.12
CA THR A 257 10.28 12.67 -9.81
C THR A 257 9.59 11.31 -9.91
N SER A 258 8.73 11.09 -10.92
CA SER A 258 8.15 9.76 -11.22
C SER A 258 9.24 8.74 -11.54
N GLY A 259 10.18 9.10 -12.41
CA GLY A 259 11.33 8.26 -12.78
C GLY A 259 12.20 7.94 -11.56
N VAL A 260 12.53 8.95 -10.75
CA VAL A 260 13.29 8.77 -9.51
C VAL A 260 12.54 7.86 -8.52
N GLY A 261 11.24 8.05 -8.31
CA GLY A 261 10.44 7.22 -7.43
C GLY A 261 10.43 5.74 -7.86
N ILE A 262 10.25 5.47 -9.15
CA ILE A 262 10.32 4.12 -9.71
C ILE A 262 11.72 3.52 -9.51
N ALA A 263 12.78 4.31 -9.74
CA ALA A 263 14.15 3.87 -9.52
C ALA A 263 14.41 3.51 -8.05
N VAL A 264 13.95 4.32 -7.10
CA VAL A 264 14.05 4.05 -5.65
C VAL A 264 13.32 2.76 -5.29
N MET A 265 12.09 2.56 -5.77
CA MET A 265 11.33 1.33 -5.49
C MET A 265 11.99 0.07 -6.06
N ARG A 266 12.49 0.12 -7.29
CA ARG A 266 13.25 -1.00 -7.89
C ARG A 266 14.55 -1.27 -7.14
N SER A 267 15.28 -0.23 -6.77
CA SER A 267 16.54 -0.33 -6.04
C SER A 267 16.35 -0.95 -4.65
N SER A 268 15.20 -0.76 -4.00
CA SER A 268 14.92 -1.36 -2.68
C SER A 268 15.07 -2.88 -2.70
N SER A 269 14.62 -3.55 -3.77
CA SER A 269 14.74 -5.01 -3.93
C SER A 269 16.17 -5.46 -4.17
N VAL A 270 17.00 -4.64 -4.82
CA VAL A 270 18.43 -4.92 -5.04
C VAL A 270 19.16 -4.83 -3.71
N PHE A 271 18.94 -3.75 -2.95
CA PHE A 271 19.56 -3.58 -1.63
C PHE A 271 19.13 -4.68 -0.65
N GLU A 272 17.86 -5.11 -0.65
CA GLU A 272 17.41 -6.24 0.16
C GLU A 272 18.17 -7.54 -0.19
N ARG A 273 18.47 -7.79 -1.47
CA ARG A 273 19.27 -8.96 -1.88
C ARG A 273 20.70 -8.87 -1.38
N LEU A 274 21.31 -7.68 -1.41
CA LEU A 274 22.69 -7.46 -0.92
C LEU A 274 22.82 -7.78 0.58
N PHE A 275 21.80 -7.50 1.39
CA PHE A 275 21.82 -7.81 2.82
C PHE A 275 21.41 -9.25 3.14
N LYS A 276 20.85 -10.03 2.21
CA LYS A 276 20.37 -11.40 2.48
C LYS A 276 21.45 -12.39 2.88
N TRP A 277 22.70 -12.20 2.42
CA TRP A 277 23.82 -13.06 2.76
C TRP A 277 24.35 -12.87 4.20
N LEU A 278 24.01 -11.76 4.84
CA LEU A 278 24.37 -11.49 6.23
C LEU A 278 23.41 -12.19 7.20
N PRO A 279 23.88 -12.62 8.40
CA PRO A 279 23.02 -13.07 9.48
C PRO A 279 21.98 -12.02 9.86
N VAL A 280 20.76 -12.44 10.16
CA VAL A 280 19.60 -11.54 10.36
C VAL A 280 19.85 -10.49 11.45
N TRP A 281 20.50 -10.88 12.55
CA TRP A 281 20.80 -9.98 13.66
C TRP A 281 21.90 -8.97 13.33
N LEU A 282 22.80 -9.28 12.39
CA LEU A 282 23.92 -8.43 11.99
C LEU A 282 23.55 -7.39 10.91
N ARG A 283 22.53 -7.68 10.11
CA ARG A 283 22.10 -6.77 9.02
C ARG A 283 21.84 -5.35 9.49
N PRO A 284 21.02 -5.10 10.55
CA PRO A 284 20.74 -3.73 10.97
C PRO A 284 21.98 -3.06 11.60
N VAL A 285 22.91 -3.83 12.19
CA VAL A 285 24.14 -3.26 12.75
C VAL A 285 25.01 -2.68 11.62
N ILE A 286 25.23 -3.46 10.56
CA ILE A 286 26.02 -3.00 9.41
C ILE A 286 25.32 -1.84 8.70
N GLY A 287 23.99 -1.93 8.50
CA GLY A 287 23.21 -0.83 7.95
C GLY A 287 23.34 0.44 8.76
N GLY A 288 23.26 0.33 10.10
CA GLY A 288 23.44 1.46 11.02
C GLY A 288 24.84 2.09 10.94
N LEU A 289 25.90 1.29 10.83
CA LEU A 289 27.26 1.79 10.65
C LEU A 289 27.41 2.58 9.33
N ILE A 290 26.84 2.08 8.24
CA ILE A 290 26.90 2.77 6.93
C ILE A 290 26.13 4.10 6.99
N VAL A 291 24.92 4.10 7.55
CA VAL A 291 24.11 5.33 7.72
C VAL A 291 24.83 6.31 8.64
N GLY A 292 25.44 5.83 9.71
CA GLY A 292 26.27 6.64 10.60
C GLY A 292 27.49 7.25 9.90
N GLY A 293 28.15 6.50 9.01
CA GLY A 293 29.22 7.02 8.14
C GLY A 293 28.76 8.15 7.23
N PHE A 294 27.56 8.03 6.63
CA PHE A 294 26.95 9.12 5.84
C PHE A 294 26.60 10.34 6.71
N ALA A 295 26.19 10.12 7.96
CA ALA A 295 25.86 11.19 8.89
C ALA A 295 27.07 12.05 9.30
N ILE A 296 28.28 11.51 9.22
CA ILE A 296 29.52 12.28 9.39
C ILE A 296 29.71 13.31 8.26
N ILE A 297 29.28 12.95 7.03
CA ILE A 297 29.35 13.84 5.88
C ILE A 297 28.25 14.91 5.99
N THR A 298 27.02 14.48 6.27
CA THR A 298 25.89 15.38 6.48
C THR A 298 24.87 14.78 7.46
N PRO A 299 24.54 15.47 8.57
CA PRO A 299 23.50 15.03 9.51
C PRO A 299 22.10 14.95 8.89
N GLN A 300 21.84 15.56 7.74
CA GLN A 300 20.55 15.56 7.04
C GLN A 300 20.11 14.15 6.62
N VAL A 301 21.02 13.18 6.54
CA VAL A 301 20.68 11.77 6.24
C VAL A 301 19.98 11.08 7.40
N LEU A 302 20.15 11.56 8.65
CA LEU A 302 19.57 10.92 9.83
C LEU A 302 18.06 11.14 9.94
N ALA A 303 17.41 10.19 10.59
CA ALA A 303 15.96 10.15 10.80
C ALA A 303 15.17 10.38 9.49
N ALA A 304 13.94 10.91 9.56
CA ALA A 304 13.11 11.16 8.39
C ALA A 304 13.53 12.38 7.55
N GLY A 305 14.25 13.35 8.14
CA GLY A 305 14.66 14.58 7.47
C GLY A 305 13.80 15.81 7.77
N HIS A 306 12.95 15.76 8.82
CA HIS A 306 12.04 16.85 9.17
C HIS A 306 12.75 18.19 9.37
N GLY A 307 13.81 18.19 10.15
CA GLY A 307 14.57 19.41 10.42
C GLY A 307 15.35 19.91 9.20
N ALA A 308 15.94 18.99 8.44
CA ALA A 308 16.68 19.32 7.22
C ALA A 308 15.77 20.00 6.19
N MET A 309 14.55 19.50 6.00
CA MET A 309 13.61 20.08 5.05
C MET A 309 13.28 21.56 5.38
N VAL A 310 13.05 21.88 6.67
CA VAL A 310 12.83 23.27 7.10
C VAL A 310 14.06 24.12 6.84
N LEU A 311 15.23 23.61 7.19
CA LEU A 311 16.49 24.31 7.02
C LEU A 311 16.78 24.63 5.55
N ASP A 312 16.58 23.66 4.68
CA ASP A 312 16.87 23.75 3.25
C ASP A 312 15.87 24.63 2.48
N LEU A 313 14.67 24.88 3.04
CA LEU A 313 13.73 25.84 2.47
C LEU A 313 14.29 27.28 2.46
N PHE A 314 15.06 27.65 3.49
CA PHE A 314 15.50 29.01 3.72
C PHE A 314 16.99 29.27 3.40
N HIS A 315 17.78 28.21 3.19
CA HIS A 315 19.22 28.36 2.94
C HIS A 315 19.55 28.14 1.47
N ASP A 316 20.34 29.05 0.92
CA ASP A 316 20.91 28.87 -0.41
C ASP A 316 21.98 27.76 -0.39
N MET A 317 21.87 26.86 -1.35
CA MET A 317 22.76 25.72 -1.47
C MET A 317 23.32 25.63 -2.88
N THR A 318 24.57 25.22 -3.00
CA THR A 318 25.17 24.93 -4.31
C THR A 318 24.53 23.68 -4.93
N ILE A 319 24.40 23.66 -6.25
CA ILE A 319 23.81 22.52 -7.01
C ILE A 319 24.52 21.21 -6.66
N GLY A 320 25.87 21.25 -6.54
CA GLY A 320 26.65 20.08 -6.16
C GLY A 320 26.31 19.55 -4.76
N LEU A 321 26.12 20.45 -3.79
CA LEU A 321 25.74 20.05 -2.43
C LEU A 321 24.34 19.42 -2.39
N ILE A 322 23.36 19.99 -3.10
CA ILE A 322 22.00 19.44 -3.21
C ILE A 322 22.06 18.02 -3.80
N ALA A 323 22.83 17.82 -4.89
CA ALA A 323 22.97 16.52 -5.53
C ALA A 323 23.58 15.46 -4.59
N ILE A 324 24.61 15.85 -3.81
CA ILE A 324 25.25 14.96 -2.82
C ILE A 324 24.25 14.56 -1.72
N ILE A 325 23.48 15.52 -1.19
CA ILE A 325 22.51 15.23 -0.13
C ILE A 325 21.39 14.30 -0.66
N ILE A 326 20.87 14.53 -1.87
CA ILE A 326 19.90 13.65 -2.51
C ILE A 326 20.45 12.23 -2.59
N ALA A 327 21.67 12.06 -3.13
CA ALA A 327 22.29 10.74 -3.30
C ALA A 327 22.50 10.03 -1.96
N LEU A 328 23.05 10.73 -0.96
CA LEU A 328 23.31 10.16 0.36
C LEU A 328 22.00 9.83 1.08
N LYS A 329 20.98 10.71 1.02
CA LYS A 329 19.69 10.47 1.68
C LYS A 329 18.94 9.29 1.09
N VAL A 330 18.83 9.21 -0.24
CA VAL A 330 18.20 8.08 -0.93
C VAL A 330 18.91 6.77 -0.57
N THR A 331 20.25 6.75 -0.65
CA THR A 331 21.03 5.56 -0.33
C THR A 331 20.90 5.18 1.15
N ALA A 332 20.91 6.14 2.08
CA ALA A 332 20.71 5.89 3.51
C ALA A 332 19.32 5.31 3.81
N CYS A 333 18.28 5.80 3.14
CA CYS A 333 16.92 5.25 3.27
C CYS A 333 16.85 3.79 2.77
N LEU A 334 17.41 3.51 1.60
CA LEU A 334 17.45 2.17 1.02
C LEU A 334 18.22 1.19 1.91
N ILE A 335 19.39 1.59 2.41
CA ILE A 335 20.21 0.78 3.33
C ILE A 335 19.47 0.54 4.64
N SER A 336 18.86 1.58 5.23
CA SER A 336 18.08 1.42 6.46
C SER A 336 16.98 0.37 6.31
N LEU A 337 16.15 0.48 5.27
CA LEU A 337 15.06 -0.46 5.04
C LEU A 337 15.55 -1.87 4.70
N ALA A 338 16.56 -1.98 3.83
CA ALA A 338 17.10 -3.26 3.37
C ALA A 338 17.81 -4.03 4.48
N SER A 339 18.47 -3.32 5.39
CA SER A 339 19.15 -3.93 6.54
C SER A 339 18.21 -4.37 7.66
N GLY A 340 16.97 -3.90 7.67
CA GLY A 340 15.93 -4.35 8.61
C GLY A 340 15.50 -3.32 9.64
N PHE A 341 15.92 -2.07 9.53
CA PHE A 341 15.27 -0.99 10.27
C PHE A 341 13.81 -0.87 9.88
N ARG A 342 12.95 -0.60 10.84
CA ARG A 342 11.51 -0.43 10.65
C ARG A 342 11.16 1.03 10.52
N GLY A 343 10.40 1.39 9.49
CA GLY A 343 9.92 2.75 9.27
C GLY A 343 9.29 2.90 7.91
N GLY A 344 8.80 4.13 7.62
CA GLY A 344 8.21 4.52 6.35
C GLY A 344 9.15 5.37 5.50
N LEU A 345 8.86 5.43 4.21
CA LEU A 345 9.48 6.38 3.29
C LEU A 345 8.64 7.64 3.08
N PHE A 346 7.54 7.81 3.83
CA PHE A 346 6.61 8.91 3.62
C PHE A 346 7.35 10.26 3.69
N PHE A 347 7.83 10.63 4.87
CA PHE A 347 8.52 11.93 5.02
C PHE A 347 9.86 11.98 4.29
N ALA A 348 10.59 10.86 4.25
CA ALA A 348 11.85 10.80 3.51
C ALA A 348 11.65 11.10 2.01
N SER A 349 10.55 10.65 1.41
CA SER A 349 10.22 10.99 0.02
C SER A 349 9.85 12.46 -0.14
N LEU A 350 9.13 13.04 0.83
CA LEU A 350 8.83 14.48 0.81
C LEU A 350 10.12 15.32 0.84
N PHE A 351 11.05 14.97 1.73
CA PHE A 351 12.32 15.68 1.85
C PHE A 351 13.18 15.55 0.59
N VAL A 352 13.38 14.34 0.08
CA VAL A 352 14.14 14.13 -1.16
C VAL A 352 13.46 14.83 -2.34
N GLY A 353 12.13 14.77 -2.42
CA GLY A 353 11.36 15.46 -3.46
C GLY A 353 11.51 16.97 -3.42
N SER A 354 11.54 17.58 -2.23
CA SER A 354 11.79 19.01 -2.09
C SER A 354 13.19 19.38 -2.59
N LEU A 355 14.20 18.59 -2.27
CA LEU A 355 15.56 18.81 -2.77
C LEU A 355 15.65 18.65 -4.30
N ILE A 356 14.94 17.67 -4.89
CA ILE A 356 14.88 17.51 -6.35
C ILE A 356 14.20 18.74 -6.99
N GLY A 357 13.14 19.27 -6.39
CA GLY A 357 12.51 20.51 -6.84
C GLY A 357 13.47 21.70 -6.81
N LYS A 358 14.22 21.86 -5.70
CA LYS A 358 15.25 22.91 -5.55
C LYS A 358 16.38 22.75 -6.58
N PHE A 359 16.87 21.52 -6.75
CA PHE A 359 17.85 21.17 -7.77
C PHE A 359 17.36 21.52 -9.17
N PHE A 360 16.12 21.15 -9.49
CA PHE A 360 15.51 21.40 -10.79
C PHE A 360 15.41 22.90 -11.08
N SER A 361 14.94 23.73 -10.13
CA SER A 361 14.84 25.18 -10.32
C SER A 361 16.22 25.81 -10.53
N ALA A 362 17.23 25.37 -9.77
CA ALA A 362 18.60 25.87 -9.91
C ALA A 362 19.24 25.49 -11.26
N VAL A 363 19.03 24.26 -11.73
CA VAL A 363 19.51 23.82 -13.05
C VAL A 363 18.77 24.55 -14.18
N LEU A 364 17.46 24.74 -14.05
CA LEU A 364 16.67 25.45 -15.05
C LEU A 364 17.14 26.90 -15.20
N LEU A 365 17.48 27.57 -14.11
CA LEU A 365 18.02 28.92 -14.13
C LEU A 365 19.38 29.00 -14.86
N LEU A 366 20.22 27.97 -14.76
CA LEU A 366 21.49 27.90 -15.52
C LEU A 366 21.26 27.72 -17.02
N ILE A 367 20.25 26.90 -17.41
CA ILE A 367 19.96 26.59 -18.82
C ILE A 367 19.22 27.77 -19.48
N SER A 368 18.28 28.38 -18.76
CA SER A 368 17.44 29.46 -19.27
C SER A 368 17.28 30.57 -18.22
N PRO A 369 18.23 31.51 -18.16
CA PRO A 369 18.21 32.59 -17.16
C PRO A 369 16.97 33.50 -17.21
N ASN A 370 16.29 33.55 -18.35
CA ASN A 370 15.06 34.33 -18.54
C ASN A 370 13.80 33.63 -18.05
N PHE A 371 13.88 32.34 -17.74
CA PHE A 371 12.75 31.52 -17.30
C PHE A 371 12.93 31.15 -15.81
N VAL A 372 12.37 31.98 -14.94
CA VAL A 372 12.52 31.82 -13.50
C VAL A 372 11.30 31.13 -12.92
N ILE A 373 11.52 30.02 -12.24
CA ILE A 373 10.52 29.38 -11.38
C ILE A 373 10.86 29.71 -9.93
N ASP A 374 9.85 30.05 -9.14
CA ASP A 374 10.04 30.22 -7.71
C ASP A 374 10.58 28.89 -7.11
N PRO A 375 11.79 28.87 -6.52
CA PRO A 375 12.38 27.68 -5.95
C PRO A 375 11.45 26.98 -4.95
N LEU A 376 10.66 27.76 -4.21
CA LEU A 376 9.72 27.22 -3.22
C LEU A 376 8.57 26.46 -3.90
N VAL A 377 8.02 26.95 -5.02
CA VAL A 377 6.99 26.22 -5.80
C VAL A 377 7.56 24.92 -6.37
N ALA A 378 8.79 24.98 -6.90
CA ALA A 378 9.47 23.78 -7.40
C ALA A 378 9.73 22.76 -6.28
N MET A 379 10.15 23.21 -5.08
CA MET A 379 10.35 22.35 -3.90
C MET A 379 9.04 21.69 -3.46
N LEU A 380 7.94 22.44 -3.36
CA LEU A 380 6.62 21.92 -2.97
C LEU A 380 6.07 20.93 -4.02
N THR A 381 6.25 21.24 -5.31
CA THR A 381 5.86 20.35 -6.39
C THR A 381 6.68 19.07 -6.37
N GLY A 382 8.01 19.16 -6.27
CA GLY A 382 8.89 18.00 -6.16
C GLY A 382 8.60 17.16 -4.93
N MET A 383 8.35 17.80 -3.77
CA MET A 383 7.93 17.15 -2.53
C MET A 383 6.68 16.29 -2.73
N ALA A 384 5.61 16.89 -3.25
CA ALA A 384 4.34 16.19 -3.41
C ALA A 384 4.42 15.11 -4.49
N THR A 385 5.04 15.39 -5.63
CA THR A 385 5.13 14.45 -6.75
C THR A 385 6.00 13.24 -6.41
N LEU A 386 7.14 13.39 -5.74
CA LEU A 386 7.92 12.22 -5.28
C LEU A 386 7.19 11.46 -4.18
N GLY A 387 6.45 12.16 -3.31
CA GLY A 387 5.54 11.54 -2.33
C GLY A 387 4.51 10.65 -3.02
N VAL A 388 3.84 11.14 -4.08
CA VAL A 388 2.92 10.34 -4.91
C VAL A 388 3.62 9.16 -5.56
N ALA A 389 4.81 9.36 -6.12
CA ALA A 389 5.54 8.29 -6.80
C ALA A 389 5.87 7.11 -5.89
N ILE A 390 6.24 7.38 -4.63
CA ILE A 390 6.67 6.35 -3.67
C ILE A 390 5.50 5.84 -2.82
N VAL A 391 4.73 6.74 -2.23
CA VAL A 391 3.66 6.38 -1.28
C VAL A 391 2.34 6.10 -2.00
N GLY A 392 2.05 6.83 -3.05
CA GLY A 392 0.75 6.92 -3.69
C GLY A 392 -0.05 8.10 -3.12
N GLY A 393 -1.36 8.16 -3.42
CA GLY A 393 -2.26 9.15 -2.86
C GLY A 393 -2.06 10.58 -3.41
N PRO A 394 -2.45 10.84 -4.68
CA PRO A 394 -2.28 12.15 -5.29
C PRO A 394 -3.06 13.25 -4.57
N LEU A 395 -4.27 12.97 -4.08
CA LEU A 395 -5.04 13.95 -3.30
C LEU A 395 -4.43 14.15 -1.91
N THR A 396 -3.96 13.08 -1.27
CA THR A 396 -3.25 13.16 0.02
C THR A 396 -2.09 14.15 -0.04
N MET A 397 -1.22 14.04 -1.05
CA MET A 397 -0.05 14.91 -1.19
C MET A 397 -0.43 16.34 -1.58
N SER A 398 -1.45 16.51 -2.42
CA SER A 398 -1.94 17.84 -2.81
C SER A 398 -2.57 18.58 -1.64
N PHE A 399 -3.39 17.88 -0.83
CA PHE A 399 -3.98 18.49 0.37
C PHE A 399 -2.95 18.75 1.47
N LEU A 400 -1.88 17.95 1.55
CA LEU A 400 -0.77 18.25 2.44
C LEU A 400 -0.16 19.61 2.10
N VAL A 401 0.08 19.89 0.82
CA VAL A 401 0.58 21.19 0.38
C VAL A 401 -0.43 22.30 0.64
N LEU A 402 -1.73 22.05 0.44
CA LEU A 402 -2.78 23.04 0.75
C LEU A 402 -2.80 23.40 2.24
N GLU A 403 -2.77 22.41 3.12
CA GLU A 403 -2.80 22.62 4.57
C GLU A 403 -1.53 23.32 5.08
N MET A 404 -0.37 23.03 4.44
CA MET A 404 0.90 23.68 4.76
C MET A 404 0.98 25.13 4.27
N THR A 405 0.55 25.40 3.02
CA THR A 405 0.73 26.69 2.35
C THR A 405 -0.45 27.62 2.48
N ARG A 406 -1.65 27.04 2.67
CA ARG A 406 -2.95 27.75 2.59
C ARG A 406 -3.13 28.53 1.28
N ASN A 407 -2.47 28.09 0.20
CA ASN A 407 -2.46 28.74 -1.10
C ASN A 407 -3.06 27.80 -2.16
N VAL A 408 -4.20 28.19 -2.71
CA VAL A 408 -4.94 27.39 -3.70
C VAL A 408 -4.22 27.34 -5.04
N ASP A 409 -3.57 28.45 -5.46
CA ASP A 409 -2.88 28.53 -6.77
C ASP A 409 -1.70 27.55 -6.81
N VAL A 410 -0.88 27.54 -5.76
CA VAL A 410 0.22 26.56 -5.62
C VAL A 410 -0.32 25.14 -5.56
N THR A 411 -1.40 24.93 -4.81
CA THR A 411 -2.02 23.60 -4.70
C THR A 411 -2.55 23.10 -6.04
N ALA A 412 -3.11 23.97 -6.87
CA ALA A 412 -3.60 23.59 -8.20
C ALA A 412 -2.47 23.08 -9.10
N VAL A 413 -1.32 23.75 -9.10
CA VAL A 413 -0.13 23.32 -9.84
C VAL A 413 0.40 21.98 -9.32
N VAL A 414 0.52 21.87 -8.00
CA VAL A 414 0.96 20.64 -7.33
C VAL A 414 0.02 19.49 -7.64
N LEU A 415 -1.30 19.71 -7.62
CA LEU A 415 -2.31 18.70 -7.96
C LEU A 415 -2.14 18.21 -9.41
N ALA A 416 -1.92 19.14 -10.36
CA ALA A 416 -1.64 18.76 -11.75
C ALA A 416 -0.39 17.85 -11.84
N GLY A 417 0.70 18.22 -11.17
CA GLY A 417 1.91 17.39 -11.07
C GLY A 417 1.65 16.03 -10.43
N CYS A 418 0.90 16.00 -9.32
CA CYS A 418 0.52 14.76 -8.63
C CYS A 418 -0.30 13.81 -9.50
N ILE A 419 -1.24 14.35 -10.31
CA ILE A 419 -2.04 13.55 -11.25
C ILE A 419 -1.14 12.95 -12.33
N VAL A 420 -0.27 13.77 -12.95
CA VAL A 420 0.69 13.30 -13.96
C VAL A 420 1.59 12.21 -13.39
N THR A 421 2.15 12.40 -12.20
CA THR A 421 2.96 11.39 -11.51
C THR A 421 2.19 10.12 -11.24
N SER A 422 0.96 10.21 -10.73
CA SER A 422 0.11 9.06 -10.44
C SER A 422 -0.16 8.22 -11.69
N ILE A 423 -0.46 8.89 -12.80
CA ILE A 423 -0.67 8.25 -14.11
C ILE A 423 0.63 7.58 -14.58
N CYS A 424 1.75 8.30 -14.57
CA CYS A 424 3.05 7.81 -15.01
C CYS A 424 3.48 6.56 -14.22
N VAL A 425 3.43 6.61 -12.89
CA VAL A 425 3.81 5.47 -12.03
C VAL A 425 2.85 4.29 -12.23
N ARG A 426 1.56 4.54 -12.37
CA ARG A 426 0.57 3.48 -12.59
C ARG A 426 0.80 2.73 -13.90
N PHE A 427 1.14 3.43 -14.99
CA PHE A 427 1.40 2.80 -16.29
C PHE A 427 2.79 2.14 -16.36
N MET A 428 3.83 2.77 -15.80
CA MET A 428 5.21 2.27 -15.93
C MET A 428 5.60 1.25 -14.88
N PHE A 429 5.00 1.28 -13.68
CA PHE A 429 5.39 0.44 -12.56
C PHE A 429 4.22 -0.30 -11.90
N GLY A 430 3.07 0.34 -11.72
CA GLY A 430 1.82 -0.26 -11.25
C GLY A 430 1.70 -0.47 -9.74
N HIS A 431 2.69 -0.07 -8.94
CA HIS A 431 2.70 -0.27 -7.49
C HIS A 431 3.15 0.99 -6.73
N SER A 432 2.63 1.19 -5.51
CA SER A 432 3.24 2.04 -4.48
C SER A 432 4.29 1.25 -3.69
N PHE A 433 5.05 1.90 -2.81
CA PHE A 433 6.06 1.23 -1.99
C PHE A 433 5.48 0.10 -1.13
N SER A 434 4.33 0.33 -0.50
CA SER A 434 3.67 -0.70 0.33
C SER A 434 3.15 -1.87 -0.51
N THR A 435 2.48 -1.59 -1.64
CA THR A 435 1.96 -2.64 -2.52
C THR A 435 3.08 -3.38 -3.27
N TRP A 436 4.20 -2.72 -3.57
CA TRP A 436 5.39 -3.37 -4.10
C TRP A 436 6.00 -4.39 -3.15
N ARG A 437 6.08 -4.07 -1.85
CA ARG A 437 6.53 -5.02 -0.83
C ARG A 437 5.59 -6.21 -0.68
N LEU A 438 4.28 -6.00 -0.84
CA LEU A 438 3.30 -7.09 -0.87
C LEU A 438 3.47 -7.96 -2.12
N HIS A 439 3.68 -7.34 -3.29
CA HIS A 439 3.95 -8.05 -4.54
C HIS A 439 5.23 -8.92 -4.47
N LEU A 440 6.31 -8.42 -3.87
CA LEU A 440 7.54 -9.19 -3.64
C LEU A 440 7.35 -10.41 -2.70
N ARG A 441 6.26 -10.44 -1.92
CA ARG A 441 5.86 -11.58 -1.08
C ARG A 441 4.89 -12.52 -1.77
N GLY A 442 4.59 -12.31 -3.06
CA GLY A 442 3.66 -13.10 -3.85
C GLY A 442 2.20 -12.66 -3.73
N GLU A 443 1.91 -11.48 -3.15
CA GLU A 443 0.57 -10.94 -3.06
C GLU A 443 0.24 -10.09 -4.30
N THR A 444 -0.93 -10.30 -4.91
CA THR A 444 -1.33 -9.62 -6.16
C THR A 444 -2.02 -8.26 -5.95
N ILE A 445 -1.84 -7.62 -4.80
CA ILE A 445 -2.49 -6.35 -4.46
C ILE A 445 -1.77 -5.19 -5.13
N ARG A 446 -2.49 -4.42 -5.95
CA ARG A 446 -1.98 -3.19 -6.60
C ARG A 446 -2.51 -1.91 -5.95
N SER A 447 -3.68 -1.97 -5.31
CA SER A 447 -4.31 -0.82 -4.65
C SER A 447 -5.14 -1.25 -3.44
N ALA A 448 -5.54 -0.29 -2.59
CA ALA A 448 -6.45 -0.53 -1.48
C ALA A 448 -7.85 -1.02 -1.93
N ASN A 449 -8.21 -0.80 -3.20
CA ASN A 449 -9.43 -1.31 -3.83
C ASN A 449 -9.35 -2.78 -4.22
N ASP A 450 -8.17 -3.36 -4.32
CA ASP A 450 -7.99 -4.79 -4.60
C ASP A 450 -8.37 -5.59 -3.35
N VAL A 451 -9.65 -5.75 -3.14
CA VAL A 451 -10.22 -6.37 -1.93
C VAL A 451 -10.05 -7.87 -1.98
N GLY A 452 -9.55 -8.44 -0.89
CA GLY A 452 -9.24 -9.87 -0.78
C GLY A 452 -10.41 -10.87 -0.96
N TRP A 453 -11.66 -10.42 -1.20
CA TRP A 453 -12.75 -11.30 -1.59
C TRP A 453 -12.60 -11.83 -3.02
N LEU A 454 -11.96 -11.06 -3.94
CA LEU A 454 -11.58 -11.54 -5.28
C LEU A 454 -10.64 -12.76 -5.21
N ARG A 455 -9.85 -12.85 -4.16
CA ARG A 455 -8.95 -13.96 -3.90
C ARG A 455 -9.68 -15.23 -3.46
N ASN A 456 -10.86 -15.09 -2.86
CA ASN A 456 -11.70 -16.20 -2.46
C ASN A 456 -12.60 -16.73 -3.60
N LEU A 457 -12.65 -16.02 -4.73
CA LEU A 457 -13.38 -16.43 -5.91
C LEU A 457 -12.39 -17.07 -6.90
N THR A 458 -11.97 -18.31 -6.58
CA THR A 458 -11.05 -19.09 -7.39
C THR A 458 -11.81 -19.89 -8.45
N VAL A 459 -11.08 -20.28 -9.51
CA VAL A 459 -11.59 -21.20 -10.53
C VAL A 459 -12.11 -22.48 -9.90
N GLU A 460 -11.42 -23.04 -8.89
CA GLU A 460 -11.84 -24.23 -8.14
C GLU A 460 -13.27 -24.12 -7.58
N ARG A 461 -13.64 -22.94 -7.07
CA ARG A 461 -14.99 -22.71 -6.51
C ARG A 461 -16.06 -22.45 -7.56
N LEU A 462 -15.65 -22.10 -8.76
CA LEU A 462 -16.55 -21.76 -9.87
C LEU A 462 -16.63 -22.84 -10.91
N MET A 463 -15.61 -23.68 -11.06
CA MET A 463 -15.60 -24.74 -12.05
C MET A 463 -16.69 -25.77 -11.79
N ARG A 464 -17.12 -26.39 -12.84
CA ARG A 464 -17.97 -27.57 -12.81
C ARG A 464 -17.09 -28.82 -12.98
N SER A 465 -17.24 -29.80 -12.12
CA SER A 465 -16.51 -31.07 -12.19
C SER A 465 -17.15 -32.08 -13.15
N ASP A 466 -18.41 -31.84 -13.56
CA ASP A 466 -19.12 -32.69 -14.53
C ASP A 466 -18.66 -32.35 -15.96
N VAL A 467 -17.48 -32.84 -16.33
CA VAL A 467 -16.84 -32.58 -17.64
C VAL A 467 -17.22 -33.69 -18.61
N GLY A 468 -17.75 -33.30 -19.79
CA GLY A 468 -17.83 -34.23 -20.93
C GLY A 468 -16.43 -34.49 -21.47
N LYS A 469 -15.84 -35.63 -21.18
CA LYS A 469 -14.53 -36.06 -21.69
C LYS A 469 -14.69 -37.06 -22.81
N VAL A 470 -13.90 -36.89 -23.86
CA VAL A 470 -13.86 -37.80 -25.00
C VAL A 470 -12.40 -38.15 -25.32
N PRO A 471 -12.06 -39.43 -25.50
CA PRO A 471 -10.72 -39.80 -25.98
C PRO A 471 -10.43 -39.22 -27.36
N SER A 472 -9.20 -38.77 -27.56
CA SER A 472 -8.75 -38.15 -28.82
C SER A 472 -8.94 -39.02 -30.06
N THR A 473 -8.99 -40.34 -29.88
CA THR A 473 -9.15 -41.34 -30.94
C THR A 473 -10.61 -41.62 -31.31
N THR A 474 -11.58 -41.04 -30.60
CA THR A 474 -13.01 -41.25 -30.85
C THR A 474 -13.45 -40.57 -32.13
N THR A 475 -14.31 -41.22 -32.94
CA THR A 475 -14.85 -40.59 -34.15
C THR A 475 -15.92 -39.55 -33.86
N ILE A 476 -16.14 -38.63 -34.78
CA ILE A 476 -17.18 -37.59 -34.66
C ILE A 476 -18.56 -38.21 -34.51
N ALA A 477 -18.89 -39.28 -35.28
CA ALA A 477 -20.17 -39.98 -35.21
C ALA A 477 -20.42 -40.61 -33.83
N ALA A 478 -19.43 -41.27 -33.28
CA ALA A 478 -19.52 -41.85 -31.92
C ALA A 478 -19.74 -40.76 -30.87
N THR A 479 -19.03 -39.62 -31.00
CA THR A 479 -19.16 -38.47 -30.10
C THR A 479 -20.55 -37.82 -30.18
N ARG A 480 -21.12 -37.69 -31.41
CA ARG A 480 -22.50 -37.22 -31.61
C ARG A 480 -23.54 -38.14 -30.97
N GLY A 481 -23.29 -39.46 -30.98
CA GLY A 481 -24.16 -40.45 -30.32
C GLY A 481 -24.16 -40.32 -28.78
N GLU A 482 -23.04 -39.92 -28.21
CA GLU A 482 -22.89 -39.74 -26.75
C GLU A 482 -23.40 -38.37 -26.25
N PHE A 483 -23.18 -37.31 -27.03
CA PHE A 483 -23.52 -35.93 -26.64
C PHE A 483 -24.53 -35.32 -27.61
N ALA A 484 -25.78 -35.19 -27.17
CA ALA A 484 -26.82 -34.54 -27.96
C ALA A 484 -26.59 -33.03 -28.07
N LEU A 485 -26.95 -32.47 -29.24
CA LEU A 485 -26.87 -31.02 -29.49
C LEU A 485 -27.64 -30.23 -28.42
N GLY A 486 -27.00 -29.22 -27.83
CA GLY A 486 -27.58 -28.39 -26.77
C GLY A 486 -27.49 -28.97 -25.36
N SER A 487 -26.99 -30.20 -25.18
CA SER A 487 -26.82 -30.82 -23.85
C SER A 487 -25.72 -30.12 -23.02
N ARG A 488 -24.68 -29.59 -23.68
CA ARG A 488 -23.52 -28.94 -23.08
C ARG A 488 -22.97 -27.87 -24.04
N PRO A 489 -22.22 -26.85 -23.55
CA PRO A 489 -21.59 -25.87 -24.43
C PRO A 489 -20.45 -26.47 -25.26
N GLY A 490 -19.71 -27.44 -24.71
CA GLY A 490 -18.59 -28.11 -25.35
C GLY A 490 -18.14 -29.35 -24.60
N ILE A 491 -17.20 -30.05 -25.19
CA ILE A 491 -16.58 -31.28 -24.66
C ILE A 491 -15.06 -31.10 -24.63
N VAL A 492 -14.41 -31.79 -23.71
CA VAL A 492 -12.96 -31.76 -23.55
C VAL A 492 -12.37 -33.03 -24.13
N ILE A 493 -11.39 -32.87 -25.00
CA ILE A 493 -10.64 -34.00 -25.58
C ILE A 493 -9.49 -34.34 -24.65
N VAL A 494 -9.35 -35.63 -24.33
CA VAL A 494 -8.27 -36.15 -23.48
C VAL A 494 -7.49 -37.25 -24.20
N ASN A 495 -6.23 -37.42 -23.82
CA ASN A 495 -5.43 -38.55 -24.26
C ASN A 495 -5.70 -39.79 -23.36
N ASN A 496 -4.98 -40.91 -23.60
CA ASN A 496 -5.11 -42.14 -22.82
C ASN A 496 -4.69 -42.00 -21.35
N ALA A 497 -3.97 -40.91 -20.98
CA ALA A 497 -3.54 -40.61 -19.61
C ALA A 497 -4.50 -39.63 -18.89
N ASP A 498 -5.69 -39.33 -19.45
CA ASP A 498 -6.68 -38.33 -18.98
C ASP A 498 -6.12 -36.89 -18.98
N GLU A 499 -5.11 -36.61 -19.82
CA GLU A 499 -4.51 -35.30 -19.96
C GLU A 499 -5.21 -34.51 -21.07
N TYR A 500 -5.33 -33.18 -20.89
CA TYR A 500 -5.98 -32.28 -21.80
C TYR A 500 -5.26 -32.19 -23.15
N VAL A 501 -5.98 -32.38 -24.23
CA VAL A 501 -5.52 -32.27 -25.62
C VAL A 501 -6.14 -31.06 -26.30
N GLY A 502 -7.42 -30.77 -26.03
CA GLY A 502 -8.13 -29.67 -26.63
C GLY A 502 -9.60 -29.63 -26.23
N LEU A 503 -10.32 -28.67 -26.77
CA LEU A 503 -11.74 -28.47 -26.54
C LEU A 503 -12.47 -28.39 -27.88
N VAL A 504 -13.67 -28.95 -27.96
CA VAL A 504 -14.57 -28.83 -29.10
C VAL A 504 -15.91 -28.28 -28.64
N LEU A 505 -16.41 -27.26 -29.31
CA LEU A 505 -17.75 -26.75 -29.07
C LEU A 505 -18.78 -27.73 -29.63
N LEU A 506 -19.83 -28.03 -28.89
CA LEU A 506 -20.83 -28.99 -29.33
C LEU A 506 -21.51 -28.62 -30.66
N PRO A 507 -21.84 -27.34 -30.93
CA PRO A 507 -22.37 -26.96 -32.23
C PRO A 507 -21.45 -27.28 -33.43
N ASP A 508 -20.13 -27.22 -33.25
CA ASP A 508 -19.17 -27.51 -34.31
C ASP A 508 -19.21 -28.99 -34.72
N LEU A 509 -19.49 -29.89 -33.79
CA LEU A 509 -19.66 -31.33 -34.09
C LEU A 509 -20.87 -31.63 -34.96
N PHE A 510 -21.90 -30.79 -34.95
CA PHE A 510 -23.14 -30.97 -35.71
C PHE A 510 -23.21 -30.09 -36.97
N SER A 511 -22.05 -29.62 -37.45
CA SER A 511 -22.00 -28.95 -38.75
C SER A 511 -22.36 -29.91 -39.88
N SER A 512 -23.17 -29.43 -40.83
CA SER A 512 -23.59 -30.20 -42.01
C SER A 512 -22.44 -30.65 -42.91
N ASP A 513 -21.33 -29.91 -42.90
CA ASP A 513 -20.13 -30.22 -43.69
C ASP A 513 -19.42 -31.49 -43.21
N LEU A 514 -19.70 -31.93 -41.97
CA LEU A 514 -19.12 -33.14 -41.37
C LEU A 514 -20.00 -34.41 -41.55
N ASP A 515 -21.23 -34.25 -42.07
CA ASP A 515 -22.19 -35.39 -42.10
C ASP A 515 -21.70 -36.53 -43.00
N ALA A 516 -20.97 -36.24 -44.06
CA ALA A 516 -20.46 -37.22 -45.00
C ALA A 516 -19.21 -37.99 -44.53
N ILE A 517 -18.47 -37.43 -43.51
CA ILE A 517 -17.14 -37.89 -43.09
C ILE A 517 -17.07 -38.19 -41.58
N ALA A 518 -18.20 -38.07 -40.88
CA ALA A 518 -18.23 -38.16 -39.40
C ALA A 518 -17.76 -39.51 -38.85
N ASP A 519 -17.91 -40.61 -39.63
CA ASP A 519 -17.46 -41.92 -39.24
C ASP A 519 -15.95 -42.15 -39.36
N ASP A 520 -15.30 -41.41 -40.28
CA ASP A 520 -13.90 -41.59 -40.64
C ASP A 520 -12.95 -40.60 -39.88
N ILE A 521 -13.47 -39.47 -39.44
CA ILE A 521 -12.67 -38.42 -38.79
C ILE A 521 -12.72 -38.50 -37.28
N GLN A 522 -11.55 -38.34 -36.66
CA GLN A 522 -11.44 -38.33 -35.19
C GLN A 522 -11.76 -36.91 -34.63
N VAL A 523 -12.32 -36.88 -33.42
CA VAL A 523 -12.72 -35.63 -32.75
C VAL A 523 -11.56 -34.68 -32.52
N ILE A 524 -10.32 -35.18 -32.46
CA ILE A 524 -9.11 -34.36 -32.28
C ILE A 524 -8.88 -33.37 -33.43
N GLU A 525 -9.38 -33.66 -34.64
CA GLU A 525 -9.22 -32.78 -35.78
C GLU A 525 -10.03 -31.48 -35.67
N LEU A 526 -11.04 -31.47 -34.80
CA LEU A 526 -11.82 -30.28 -34.44
C LEU A 526 -11.30 -29.59 -33.16
N ALA A 527 -10.22 -30.09 -32.58
CA ALA A 527 -9.69 -29.55 -31.33
C ALA A 527 -9.26 -28.09 -31.47
N ARG A 528 -9.77 -27.27 -30.56
CA ARG A 528 -9.39 -25.87 -30.39
C ARG A 528 -8.77 -25.67 -29.01
N LEU A 529 -8.11 -24.52 -28.80
CA LEU A 529 -7.56 -24.08 -27.52
C LEU A 529 -6.62 -25.09 -26.85
N THR A 530 -5.80 -25.78 -27.64
CA THR A 530 -4.92 -26.87 -27.20
C THR A 530 -3.90 -26.47 -26.12
N GLU A 531 -3.47 -25.18 -26.11
CA GLU A 531 -2.50 -24.64 -25.15
C GLU A 531 -3.12 -23.79 -24.03
N ILE A 532 -4.40 -23.43 -24.16
CA ILE A 532 -5.06 -22.50 -23.23
C ILE A 532 -5.91 -23.28 -22.25
N VAL A 533 -5.54 -23.21 -20.97
CA VAL A 533 -6.21 -23.88 -19.86
C VAL A 533 -6.28 -22.98 -18.64
N LEU A 534 -7.20 -23.27 -17.73
CA LEU A 534 -7.28 -22.68 -16.40
C LEU A 534 -6.73 -23.64 -15.35
N ILE A 535 -6.26 -23.12 -14.23
CA ILE A 535 -5.85 -23.91 -13.06
C ILE A 535 -6.73 -23.55 -11.84
N PRO A 536 -6.97 -24.49 -10.90
CA PRO A 536 -7.88 -24.30 -9.77
C PRO A 536 -7.56 -23.08 -8.88
N GLU A 537 -6.27 -22.80 -8.64
CA GLU A 537 -5.83 -21.70 -7.79
C GLU A 537 -5.98 -20.31 -8.45
N MET A 538 -6.21 -20.27 -9.75
CA MET A 538 -6.38 -19.01 -10.50
C MET A 538 -7.61 -18.26 -9.97
N ASN A 539 -7.47 -16.95 -9.71
CA ASN A 539 -8.61 -16.12 -9.34
C ASN A 539 -9.49 -15.81 -10.57
N VAL A 540 -10.78 -15.53 -10.32
CA VAL A 540 -11.75 -15.28 -11.40
C VAL A 540 -11.38 -14.12 -12.33
N LYS A 541 -10.71 -13.08 -11.84
CA LYS A 541 -10.28 -11.93 -12.66
C LYS A 541 -9.19 -12.34 -13.65
N SER A 542 -8.22 -13.15 -13.20
CA SER A 542 -7.21 -13.73 -14.08
C SER A 542 -7.82 -14.70 -15.08
N ALA A 543 -8.79 -15.53 -14.63
CA ALA A 543 -9.52 -16.43 -15.52
C ALA A 543 -10.31 -15.66 -16.61
N MET A 544 -10.94 -14.53 -16.25
CA MET A 544 -11.63 -13.68 -17.24
C MET A 544 -10.67 -13.08 -18.27
N ALA A 545 -9.46 -12.67 -17.86
CA ALA A 545 -8.45 -12.19 -18.79
C ALA A 545 -8.02 -13.29 -19.78
N VAL A 546 -7.93 -14.55 -19.34
CA VAL A 546 -7.67 -15.70 -20.22
C VAL A 546 -8.84 -15.95 -21.18
N PHE A 547 -10.09 -15.78 -20.72
CA PHE A 547 -11.27 -15.87 -21.60
C PHE A 547 -11.27 -14.78 -22.67
N ASP A 548 -10.97 -13.54 -22.28
CA ASP A 548 -10.91 -12.39 -23.20
C ASP A 548 -9.77 -12.56 -24.22
N GLU A 549 -8.59 -13.06 -23.81
CA GLU A 549 -7.44 -13.31 -24.68
C GLU A 549 -7.68 -14.48 -25.65
N ALA A 550 -8.37 -15.52 -25.16
CA ALA A 550 -8.68 -16.71 -25.93
C ALA A 550 -9.91 -16.55 -26.83
N GLU A 551 -10.70 -15.49 -26.68
CA GLU A 551 -12.02 -15.29 -27.29
C GLU A 551 -12.93 -16.54 -27.13
N ALA A 552 -12.90 -17.16 -25.95
CA ALA A 552 -13.51 -18.45 -25.67
C ALA A 552 -14.71 -18.34 -24.74
N GLU A 553 -15.79 -19.06 -25.04
CA GLU A 553 -16.98 -19.15 -24.18
C GLU A 553 -16.82 -20.20 -23.05
N MET A 554 -15.92 -21.18 -23.23
CA MET A 554 -15.63 -22.25 -22.30
C MET A 554 -14.14 -22.59 -22.31
N LEU A 555 -13.58 -22.83 -21.14
CA LEU A 555 -12.20 -23.30 -20.96
C LEU A 555 -12.15 -24.49 -20.03
N ALA A 556 -11.25 -25.43 -20.33
CA ALA A 556 -10.96 -26.56 -19.46
C ALA A 556 -10.13 -26.12 -18.24
N VAL A 557 -10.38 -26.76 -17.12
CA VAL A 557 -9.59 -26.59 -15.90
C VAL A 557 -8.75 -27.85 -15.69
N VAL A 558 -7.43 -27.67 -15.60
CA VAL A 558 -6.48 -28.75 -15.36
C VAL A 558 -5.85 -28.61 -13.97
N ASP A 559 -5.43 -29.71 -13.39
CA ASP A 559 -4.84 -29.74 -12.04
C ASP A 559 -3.55 -28.91 -11.93
N SER A 560 -2.70 -28.99 -12.95
CA SER A 560 -1.47 -28.18 -13.06
C SER A 560 -1.06 -28.03 -14.54
N THR A 561 -0.19 -27.05 -14.80
CA THR A 561 0.37 -26.83 -16.15
C THR A 561 1.23 -27.99 -16.62
N ASP A 562 1.79 -28.77 -15.71
CA ASP A 562 2.72 -29.88 -16.02
C ASP A 562 1.99 -31.19 -16.26
N SER A 563 1.04 -31.58 -15.39
CA SER A 563 0.31 -32.84 -15.49
C SER A 563 -0.88 -32.77 -16.44
N ARG A 564 -1.44 -31.55 -16.65
CA ARG A 564 -2.57 -31.25 -17.55
C ARG A 564 -3.79 -32.19 -17.41
N LYS A 565 -3.99 -32.84 -16.24
CA LYS A 565 -5.16 -33.67 -15.98
C LYS A 565 -6.41 -32.83 -15.83
N VAL A 566 -7.47 -33.21 -16.55
CA VAL A 566 -8.72 -32.46 -16.55
C VAL A 566 -9.49 -32.67 -15.27
N VAL A 567 -9.68 -31.58 -14.49
CA VAL A 567 -10.42 -31.58 -13.21
C VAL A 567 -11.79 -30.90 -13.30
N GLY A 568 -11.98 -30.05 -14.32
CA GLY A 568 -13.23 -29.32 -14.44
C GLY A 568 -13.30 -28.50 -15.75
N PHE A 569 -14.34 -27.69 -15.84
CA PHE A 569 -14.47 -26.66 -16.85
C PHE A 569 -15.15 -25.41 -16.28
N LEU A 570 -14.92 -24.27 -16.90
CA LEU A 570 -15.55 -23.00 -16.54
C LEU A 570 -16.07 -22.32 -17.82
N THR A 571 -17.25 -21.70 -17.74
CA THR A 571 -17.78 -20.87 -18.83
C THR A 571 -17.60 -19.40 -18.51
N GLU A 572 -17.29 -18.59 -19.53
CA GLU A 572 -17.14 -17.15 -19.40
C GLU A 572 -18.37 -16.49 -18.76
N THR A 573 -19.55 -16.79 -19.29
CA THR A 573 -20.83 -16.24 -18.80
C THR A 573 -21.04 -16.48 -17.31
N PHE A 574 -20.70 -17.69 -16.80
CA PHE A 574 -20.84 -18.02 -15.39
C PHE A 574 -19.78 -17.28 -14.55
N ALA A 575 -18.53 -17.27 -15.02
CA ALA A 575 -17.45 -16.56 -14.34
C ALA A 575 -17.76 -15.05 -14.24
N ARG A 576 -18.20 -14.43 -15.35
CA ARG A 576 -18.57 -13.00 -15.42
C ARG A 576 -19.77 -12.68 -14.54
N ARG A 577 -20.81 -13.52 -14.54
CA ARG A 577 -21.98 -13.35 -13.67
C ARG A 577 -21.59 -13.41 -12.19
N ARG A 578 -20.82 -14.40 -11.80
CA ARG A 578 -20.37 -14.55 -10.40
C ARG A 578 -19.45 -13.41 -9.98
N TYR A 579 -18.61 -12.94 -10.87
CA TYR A 579 -17.77 -11.77 -10.64
C TYR A 579 -18.61 -10.50 -10.39
N VAL A 580 -19.60 -10.24 -11.24
CA VAL A 580 -20.53 -9.11 -11.08
C VAL A 580 -21.38 -9.25 -9.82
N GLU A 581 -21.93 -10.44 -9.53
CA GLU A 581 -22.69 -10.68 -8.30
C GLU A 581 -21.86 -10.40 -7.04
N GLU A 582 -20.59 -10.76 -7.02
CA GLU A 582 -19.71 -10.50 -5.88
C GLU A 582 -19.29 -9.01 -5.81
N ILE A 583 -19.09 -8.34 -6.94
CA ILE A 583 -18.92 -6.87 -6.99
C ILE A 583 -20.18 -6.19 -6.44
N ASP A 584 -21.37 -6.59 -6.89
CA ASP A 584 -22.63 -6.02 -6.43
C ASP A 584 -22.85 -6.27 -4.94
N LYS A 585 -22.52 -7.46 -4.42
CA LYS A 585 -22.57 -7.73 -2.96
C LYS A 585 -21.59 -6.84 -2.21
N ALA A 586 -20.37 -6.66 -2.71
CA ALA A 586 -19.39 -5.77 -2.12
C ALA A 586 -19.86 -4.31 -2.18
N THR A 587 -20.44 -3.90 -3.32
CA THR A 587 -20.97 -2.55 -3.53
C THR A 587 -22.26 -2.32 -2.74
N ARG A 588 -23.18 -3.30 -2.68
CA ARG A 588 -24.39 -3.24 -1.83
C ARG A 588 -24.05 -3.29 -0.35
N GLY A 589 -22.98 -3.96 0.06
CA GLY A 589 -22.43 -3.85 1.40
C GLY A 589 -21.92 -2.44 1.72
N VAL A 590 -21.59 -1.67 0.69
CA VAL A 590 -21.21 -0.24 0.78
C VAL A 590 -22.43 0.68 0.62
N LEU A 591 -23.41 0.29 -0.21
CA LEU A 591 -24.64 1.10 -0.50
C LEU A 591 -25.87 0.66 0.30
N GLY A 592 -25.85 -0.50 0.94
CA GLY A 592 -27.00 -1.14 1.59
C GLY A 592 -27.47 -0.52 2.90
N ALA A 593 -27.19 0.75 3.11
CA ALA A 593 -27.75 1.57 4.19
C ALA A 593 -28.71 2.68 3.67
N LEU A 594 -29.14 2.63 2.42
CA LEU A 594 -30.07 3.63 1.83
C LEU A 594 -31.47 3.08 1.54
N SER A 595 -31.82 1.86 2.02
CA SER A 595 -33.19 1.34 1.97
C SER A 595 -33.71 0.99 3.34
#